data_5ed80bfed0a6ee1aea630877569b5820
#
_entry.id   5ed80bfed0a6ee1aea630877569b5820
#
_cell.length_a   1.000
_cell.length_b   1.000
_cell.length_c   1.000
_cell.angle_alpha   90.00
_cell.angle_beta   90.00
_cell.angle_gamma   90.00
#
_symmetry.space_group_name_H-M   'P 1'
#
loop_
_entity.id
_entity.type
_entity.pdbx_description
1 polymer ?
#
loop_
_entity_poly.entity_id
_entity_poly.type
_entity_poly.pdbx_seq_one_letter_code
_entity_poly.pdbx_strand_id
1 'polypeptide(L)'
;MNKFIARRDNEIIYCSNEIGVKPILSKLNKNIDFYKDADIEDTVVGKAAASLYVLAKIKFIYAHTLSEAAKSYLEKNNVSFKYDKLVKEIRNRSNTDMSQTCVH
;
A
#
# COMPACT_ATOMS: atom_id res chain seq x y z
N MET A 1 -16.95 2.99 -2.67
CA MET A 1 -16.01 1.87 -2.70
C MET A 1 -14.69 2.27 -2.07
N ASN A 2 -14.19 1.46 -1.14
CA ASN A 2 -12.91 1.76 -0.48
C ASN A 2 -11.75 1.28 -1.34
N LYS A 3 -10.71 2.11 -1.42
CA LYS A 3 -9.50 1.79 -2.20
C LYS A 3 -8.38 1.25 -1.34
N PHE A 4 -8.51 1.36 -0.04
CA PHE A 4 -7.54 0.86 0.93
C PHE A 4 -8.32 0.27 2.10
N ILE A 5 -8.08 -1.00 2.41
CA ILE A 5 -8.77 -1.68 3.50
C ILE A 5 -7.73 -2.45 4.31
N ALA A 6 -7.73 -2.23 5.62
CA ALA A 6 -6.88 -2.96 6.54
C ALA A 6 -7.75 -3.81 7.46
N ARG A 7 -7.39 -5.08 7.60
CA ARG A 7 -8.12 -6.03 8.45
C ARG A 7 -7.16 -6.72 9.41
N ARG A 8 -7.69 -7.06 10.56
CA ARG A 8 -6.98 -7.91 11.51
C ARG A 8 -8.01 -8.85 12.14
N ASP A 9 -7.72 -10.15 12.12
CA ASP A 9 -8.62 -11.18 12.65
C ASP A 9 -10.01 -11.09 12.01
N ASN A 10 -10.06 -10.83 10.71
CA ASN A 10 -11.26 -10.72 9.90
C ASN A 10 -12.11 -9.49 10.21
N GLU A 11 -11.57 -8.54 10.96
CA GLU A 11 -12.26 -7.28 11.24
C GLU A 11 -11.57 -6.13 10.52
N ILE A 12 -12.35 -5.23 9.96
CA ILE A 12 -11.80 -4.04 9.33
C ILE A 12 -11.38 -3.08 10.42
N ILE A 13 -10.06 -2.78 10.47
CA ILE A 13 -9.53 -1.84 11.45
C ILE A 13 -9.40 -0.43 10.88
N TYR A 14 -9.38 -0.31 9.55
CA TYR A 14 -9.34 1.00 8.89
C TYR A 14 -9.65 0.82 7.41
N CYS A 15 -10.28 1.80 6.82
CA CYS A 15 -10.49 1.83 5.38
C CYS A 15 -10.46 3.28 4.90
N SER A 16 -10.15 3.49 3.63
CA SER A 16 -10.01 4.82 3.06
C SER A 16 -10.31 4.78 1.56
N ASN A 17 -10.79 5.89 1.03
CA ASN A 17 -10.95 6.07 -0.41
C ASN A 17 -9.72 6.69 -1.05
N GLU A 18 -8.72 7.05 -0.24
CA GLU A 18 -7.48 7.61 -0.75
C GLU A 18 -6.58 6.51 -1.28
N ILE A 19 -5.76 6.84 -2.26
CA ILE A 19 -4.75 5.92 -2.78
C ILE A 19 -3.37 6.49 -2.46
N GLY A 20 -2.35 5.64 -2.62
CA GLY A 20 -0.97 6.03 -2.33
C GLY A 20 -0.64 5.80 -0.88
N VAL A 21 0.29 6.56 -0.33
CA VAL A 21 0.84 6.31 1.00
C VAL A 21 0.11 7.05 2.12
N LYS A 22 -0.78 7.97 1.80
CA LYS A 22 -1.47 8.78 2.80
C LYS A 22 -2.19 7.96 3.87
N PRO A 23 -3.05 6.99 3.50
CA PRO A 23 -3.74 6.22 4.53
C PRO A 23 -2.80 5.46 5.44
N ILE A 24 -1.67 5.00 4.88
CA ILE A 24 -0.67 4.27 5.66
C ILE A 24 -0.01 5.21 6.67
N LEU A 25 0.49 6.33 6.18
CA LEU A 25 1.22 7.28 7.01
C LEU A 25 0.37 7.88 8.12
N SER A 26 -0.90 8.17 7.84
CA SER A 26 -1.75 8.82 8.82
C SER A 26 -1.89 8.00 10.10
N LYS A 27 -1.88 6.67 9.98
CA LYS A 27 -1.99 5.80 11.14
C LYS A 27 -0.65 5.48 11.76
N LEU A 28 0.40 5.29 10.94
CA LEU A 28 1.73 4.99 11.46
C LEU A 28 2.31 6.14 12.26
N ASN A 29 1.98 7.38 11.90
CA ASN A 29 2.45 8.54 12.64
C ASN A 29 1.91 8.58 14.06
N LYS A 30 0.77 7.95 14.30
CA LYS A 30 0.17 7.90 15.63
C LYS A 30 0.58 6.64 16.38
N ASN A 31 0.73 5.54 15.68
CA ASN A 31 1.05 4.25 16.31
C ASN A 31 1.72 3.36 15.27
N ILE A 32 3.01 3.14 15.42
CA ILE A 32 3.79 2.34 14.48
C ILE A 32 3.30 0.88 14.39
N ASP A 33 2.63 0.40 15.43
CA ASP A 33 2.12 -0.98 15.46
C ASP A 33 0.66 -1.08 15.03
N PHE A 34 0.07 0.01 14.53
CA PHE A 34 -1.34 0.01 14.17
C PHE A 34 -1.70 -1.11 13.18
N TYR A 35 -0.82 -1.34 12.19
CA TYR A 35 -1.06 -2.35 11.16
C TYR A 35 -0.34 -3.68 11.41
N LYS A 36 0.29 -3.85 12.55
CA LYS A 36 1.04 -5.07 12.83
C LYS A 36 0.14 -6.29 12.69
N ASP A 37 0.61 -7.27 11.90
CA ASP A 37 -0.12 -8.51 11.62
C ASP A 37 -1.45 -8.30 10.88
N ALA A 38 -1.63 -7.14 10.26
CA ALA A 38 -2.84 -6.85 9.50
C ALA A 38 -2.74 -7.40 8.07
N ASP A 39 -3.90 -7.63 7.47
CA ASP A 39 -4.02 -7.92 6.05
C ASP A 39 -4.45 -6.64 5.36
N ILE A 40 -3.76 -6.28 4.28
CA ILE A 40 -4.02 -5.04 3.56
C ILE A 40 -4.55 -5.37 2.16
N GLU A 41 -5.61 -4.69 1.78
CA GLU A 41 -6.07 -4.68 0.39
C GLU A 41 -5.91 -3.25 -0.12
N ASP A 42 -5.15 -3.08 -1.21
CA ASP A 42 -4.85 -1.75 -1.74
C ASP A 42 -5.01 -1.78 -3.25
N THR A 43 -5.43 -0.66 -3.81
CA THR A 43 -5.65 -0.55 -5.25
C THR A 43 -4.32 -0.57 -6.01
N VAL A 44 -3.36 0.23 -5.57
CA VAL A 44 -2.09 0.39 -6.26
C VAL A 44 -0.96 0.38 -5.24
N VAL A 45 -0.01 -0.53 -5.42
CA VAL A 45 1.13 -0.65 -4.50
C VAL A 45 2.44 -0.49 -5.27
N GLY A 46 3.10 0.63 -5.06
CA GLY A 46 4.44 0.88 -5.56
C GLY A 46 5.46 0.63 -4.48
N LYS A 47 6.74 0.85 -4.81
CA LYS A 47 7.83 0.57 -3.87
C LYS A 47 7.69 1.39 -2.58
N ALA A 48 7.28 2.66 -2.67
CA ALA A 48 7.13 3.49 -1.49
C ALA A 48 6.10 2.90 -0.52
N ALA A 49 4.93 2.48 -1.05
CA ALA A 49 3.91 1.84 -0.22
C ALA A 49 4.42 0.52 0.34
N ALA A 50 5.10 -0.29 -0.48
CA ALA A 50 5.64 -1.56 -0.04
C ALA A 50 6.62 -1.40 1.11
N SER A 51 7.48 -0.38 1.05
CA SER A 51 8.45 -0.14 2.12
C SER A 51 7.75 0.25 3.43
N LEU A 52 6.67 1.01 3.35
CA LEU A 52 5.89 1.35 4.54
C LEU A 52 5.18 0.13 5.10
N TYR A 53 4.68 -0.75 4.24
CA TYR A 53 4.03 -1.98 4.70
C TYR A 53 5.01 -2.88 5.43
N VAL A 54 6.24 -3.00 4.93
CA VAL A 54 7.28 -3.76 5.62
C VAL A 54 7.58 -3.14 6.98
N LEU A 55 7.72 -1.83 7.03
CA LEU A 55 7.95 -1.11 8.27
C LEU A 55 6.80 -1.32 9.27
N ALA A 56 5.58 -1.36 8.76
CA ALA A 56 4.39 -1.54 9.56
C ALA A 56 4.18 -2.98 10.04
N LYS A 57 5.01 -3.91 9.57
CA LYS A 57 4.96 -5.32 9.95
C LYS A 57 3.62 -5.97 9.62
N ILE A 58 3.09 -5.65 8.46
CA ILE A 58 1.83 -6.27 8.01
C ILE A 58 2.08 -7.72 7.67
N LYS A 59 1.00 -8.50 7.70
CA LYS A 59 1.06 -9.94 7.47
C LYS A 59 0.90 -10.30 6.00
N PHE A 60 -0.03 -9.64 5.31
CA PHE A 60 -0.40 -10.00 3.94
C PHE A 60 -0.87 -8.77 3.18
N ILE A 61 -0.50 -8.69 1.90
CA ILE A 61 -0.93 -7.60 1.02
C ILE A 61 -1.63 -8.18 -0.20
N TYR A 62 -2.82 -7.68 -0.49
CA TYR A 62 -3.47 -7.91 -1.75
C TYR A 62 -3.52 -6.60 -2.51
N ALA A 63 -2.73 -6.51 -3.58
CA ALA A 63 -2.66 -5.32 -4.42
C ALA A 63 -3.40 -5.58 -5.72
N HIS A 64 -4.32 -4.70 -6.08
CA HIS A 64 -4.97 -4.84 -7.39
C HIS A 64 -3.95 -4.59 -8.49
N THR A 65 -3.10 -3.60 -8.33
CA THR A 65 -1.98 -3.33 -9.23
C THR A 65 -0.70 -3.22 -8.40
N LEU A 66 0.30 -4.01 -8.78
CA LEU A 66 1.57 -4.06 -8.06
C LEU A 66 2.71 -3.73 -9.02
N SER A 67 3.66 -2.91 -8.60
CA SER A 67 4.83 -2.64 -9.43
C SER A 67 5.87 -3.75 -9.26
N GLU A 68 6.73 -3.92 -10.27
CA GLU A 68 7.82 -4.90 -10.20
C GLU A 68 8.77 -4.59 -9.05
N ALA A 69 9.06 -3.31 -8.83
CA ALA A 69 9.93 -2.91 -7.73
C ALA A 69 9.32 -3.26 -6.37
N ALA A 70 8.00 -3.03 -6.23
CA ALA A 70 7.30 -3.41 -5.01
C ALA A 70 7.32 -4.92 -4.80
N LYS A 71 7.08 -5.68 -5.87
CA LYS A 71 7.10 -7.14 -5.81
C LYS A 71 8.46 -7.63 -5.30
N SER A 72 9.54 -7.14 -5.90
CA SER A 72 10.89 -7.54 -5.49
C SER A 72 11.16 -7.18 -4.04
N TYR A 73 10.73 -6.01 -3.62
CA TYR A 73 10.94 -5.54 -2.26
C TYR A 73 10.19 -6.42 -1.24
N LEU A 74 8.93 -6.77 -1.55
CA LEU A 74 8.14 -7.63 -0.69
C LEU A 74 8.72 -9.03 -0.59
N GLU A 75 9.17 -9.59 -1.73
CA GLU A 75 9.82 -10.90 -1.74
C GLU A 75 11.08 -10.90 -0.90
N LYS A 76 11.88 -9.86 -1.04
CA LYS A 76 13.15 -9.73 -0.31
C LYS A 76 12.93 -9.66 1.20
N ASN A 77 11.79 -9.10 1.62
CA ASN A 77 11.47 -8.94 3.04
C ASN A 77 10.52 -10.01 3.57
N ASN A 78 10.26 -11.05 2.78
CA ASN A 78 9.46 -12.20 3.17
C ASN A 78 8.03 -11.85 3.57
N VAL A 79 7.45 -10.87 2.89
CA VAL A 79 6.04 -10.50 3.10
C VAL A 79 5.18 -11.26 2.12
N SER A 80 4.12 -11.89 2.59
CA SER A 80 3.18 -12.59 1.73
C SER A 80 2.34 -11.58 0.97
N PHE A 81 2.11 -11.83 -0.31
CA PHE A 81 1.32 -10.91 -1.12
C PHE A 81 0.65 -11.62 -2.29
N LYS A 82 -0.33 -10.93 -2.85
CA LYS A 82 -1.07 -11.36 -4.03
C LYS A 82 -1.40 -10.12 -4.86
N TYR A 83 -1.55 -10.29 -6.15
CA TYR A 83 -1.91 -9.15 -7.01
C TYR A 83 -2.74 -9.63 -8.20
N ASP A 84 -3.52 -8.69 -8.76
CA ASP A 84 -4.28 -8.96 -9.99
C ASP A 84 -3.46 -8.60 -11.22
N LYS A 85 -2.71 -7.49 -11.16
CA LYS A 85 -1.96 -6.99 -12.29
C LYS A 85 -0.57 -6.55 -11.84
N LEU A 86 0.44 -7.00 -12.57
CA LEU A 86 1.82 -6.58 -12.33
C LEU A 86 2.20 -5.57 -13.40
N VAL A 87 2.76 -4.43 -12.99
CA VAL A 87 3.19 -3.40 -13.92
C VAL A 87 4.65 -3.07 -13.70
N LYS A 88 5.29 -2.54 -14.75
CA LYS A 88 6.71 -2.24 -14.67
C LYS A 88 7.00 -1.17 -13.64
N GLU A 89 6.18 -0.13 -13.61
CA GLU A 89 6.30 0.91 -12.61
C GLU A 89 4.97 1.61 -12.44
N ILE A 90 4.81 2.25 -11.29
CA ILE A 90 3.62 3.05 -10.99
C ILE A 90 4.03 4.50 -11.01
N ARG A 91 3.34 5.29 -11.81
CA ARG A 91 3.62 6.71 -11.94
C ARG A 91 2.72 7.51 -11.02
N ASN A 92 3.31 8.45 -10.33
CA ASN A 92 2.53 9.42 -9.58
C ASN A 92 1.94 10.42 -10.53
N ARG A 93 0.78 10.77 -10.27
CA ARG A 93 0.14 11.80 -11.04
C ARG A 93 0.30 13.12 -10.38
N SER A 94 0.86 13.57 -10.53
CA SER A 94 1.09 14.67 -9.86
C SER A 94 2.21 15.33 -10.42
N ASN A 95 2.12 14.48 -11.12
CA ASN A 95 2.94 14.59 -11.64
C ASN A 95 2.93 14.90 -12.33
N THR A 96 2.82 14.63 -12.51
CA THR A 96 2.61 14.91 -12.90
C THR A 96 2.46 15.34 -13.14
N ASP A 97 2.66 15.32 -13.38
CA ASP A 97 2.18 15.75 -13.29
C ASP A 97 2.06 16.22 -13.09
N MET A 98 2.35 16.29 -13.30
CA MET A 98 1.86 16.74 -12.87
C MET A 98 1.58 17.00 -12.65
N SER A 99 1.95 17.23 -12.92
CA SER A 99 1.44 17.52 -12.48
C SER A 99 0.98 17.54 -12.30
N GLN A 100 1.07 17.63 -12.35
CA GLN A 100 0.37 17.75 -11.98
C GLN A 100 -0.03 17.65 -11.45
N THR A 101 0.29 17.80 -11.55
CA THR A 101 -0.29 17.82 -10.93
C THR A 101 -0.56 17.72 -10.55
N CYS A 102 -0.40 17.95 -10.56
CA CYS A 102 -0.88 17.94 -9.98
C CYS A 102 -1.05 17.87 -9.64
N VAL A 103 -0.94 17.89 -9.69
CA VAL A 103 -1.32 17.85 -9.14
C VAL A 103 -1.55 17.71 -8.85
N HIS A 104 -1.35 17.94 -8.95
CA HIS A 104 -1.75 17.86 -8.63
C HIS A 104 -2.05 17.68 -8.30
#